data_0fbef11154642f7f19467a17f4761f8c
#
_entry.id   0fbef11154642f7f19467a17f4761f8c
#
_cell.length_a   1.000
_cell.length_b   1.000
_cell.length_c   1.000
_cell.angle_alpha   90.00
_cell.angle_beta   90.00
_cell.angle_gamma   90.00
#
_symmetry.space_group_name_H-M   'P 1'
#
loop_
_entity.id
_entity.type
_entity.pdbx_description
1 polymer ?
#
loop_
_entity_poly.entity_id
_entity_poly.type
_entity_poly.pdbx_seq_one_letter_code
_entity_poly.pdbx_strand_id
1 'polypeptide(L)'
;MKKHVFLAVLIVFVMSFVYLSTAQQAQTARAPKGAVSNKAQAGSIGPGRVVEVPSSDVSYVPTAAEIAAHERVLAAKSMHLAPPLGPHTTAANVAASGGRPLDASLQPATASAFTIFKSSLINSICSGCGESTVNEPSAANSGLRVVETSNWNIAYSLNGGAGTPVWANQNPYAISPGYCCDTQVVYDKARDVFILLLLDYAGEGASTNGLTLSISKGLFPSTTGPAWCTYKFTGGNFGEGSTDTLDFPKIALSNNELFLTWNDYPPNSGWAASGLARLPLDALASCAGFGYGYLTRNTEFTFALAQQPSAHDNFYWVSNWMTDGTINGQNMRIFQWADNSGSYFFNTVGINPYTFGTAACGSPNWCGRLDPRYESVVITPAEFRAQANGAFAGDQILEVATTAGPSSFSNGNNYVVFNYFKLNSLAYIGNDQLYSTGLTVAYPGCAVNEKGYVGCALAQGLNAPGGIVILQDNFNPTQPWGYNFVVGGISGATAWGDYTETNPWSPGSGPFQTVLWNVNGSTVQPYYIVWGRGNDAKDYARWKSK
;
A
#
# COMPACT_ATOMS: atom_id res chain seq x y z
N MET A 1 35.80 48.31 -15.79
CA MET A 1 34.91 47.34 -16.46
C MET A 1 34.66 46.02 -15.72
N LYS A 2 35.59 45.46 -14.91
CA LYS A 2 35.39 44.18 -14.23
C LYS A 2 34.38 44.19 -13.04
N LYS A 3 34.14 45.33 -12.39
CA LYS A 3 33.19 45.41 -11.23
C LYS A 3 31.72 45.47 -11.62
N HIS A 4 31.38 45.93 -12.81
CA HIS A 4 29.96 46.01 -13.25
C HIS A 4 29.45 44.69 -13.81
N VAL A 5 30.32 43.80 -14.30
CA VAL A 5 29.93 42.47 -14.79
C VAL A 5 29.56 41.53 -13.62
N PHE A 6 30.25 41.66 -12.48
CA PHE A 6 29.96 40.83 -11.30
C PHE A 6 28.60 41.17 -10.66
N LEU A 7 28.22 42.45 -10.67
CA LEU A 7 26.94 42.90 -10.11
C LEU A 7 25.77 42.47 -11.01
N ALA A 8 25.94 42.50 -12.33
CA ALA A 8 24.90 42.06 -13.26
C ALA A 8 24.64 40.53 -13.18
N VAL A 9 25.71 39.72 -13.02
CA VAL A 9 25.58 38.26 -12.86
C VAL A 9 24.93 37.91 -11.52
N LEU A 10 25.25 38.64 -10.45
CA LEU A 10 24.62 38.40 -9.14
C LEU A 10 23.14 38.76 -9.14
N ILE A 11 22.72 39.85 -9.80
CA ILE A 11 21.32 40.25 -9.93
C ILE A 11 20.55 39.24 -10.77
N VAL A 12 21.10 38.70 -11.85
CA VAL A 12 20.45 37.66 -12.66
C VAL A 12 20.32 36.37 -11.87
N PHE A 13 21.31 35.98 -11.06
CA PHE A 13 21.23 34.80 -10.20
C PHE A 13 20.20 34.97 -9.08
N VAL A 14 20.12 36.13 -8.43
CA VAL A 14 19.13 36.42 -7.39
C VAL A 14 17.73 36.51 -7.99
N MET A 15 17.57 37.11 -9.17
CA MET A 15 16.28 37.14 -9.87
C MET A 15 15.84 35.73 -10.34
N SER A 16 16.77 34.89 -10.77
CA SER A 16 16.47 33.50 -11.13
C SER A 16 16.06 32.66 -9.92
N PHE A 17 16.69 32.87 -8.78
CA PHE A 17 16.28 32.21 -7.53
C PHE A 17 14.95 32.72 -6.99
N VAL A 18 14.66 34.00 -7.10
CA VAL A 18 13.35 34.57 -6.73
C VAL A 18 12.26 34.13 -7.70
N TYR A 19 12.53 34.00 -8.99
CA TYR A 19 11.56 33.46 -9.97
C TYR A 19 11.33 31.96 -9.81
N LEU A 20 12.34 31.17 -9.43
CA LEU A 20 12.18 29.74 -9.12
C LEU A 20 11.46 29.53 -7.77
N SER A 21 11.62 30.42 -6.80
CA SER A 21 10.90 30.32 -5.52
C SER A 21 9.45 30.82 -5.59
N THR A 22 9.13 31.71 -6.55
CA THR A 22 7.75 32.19 -6.75
C THR A 22 6.92 31.30 -7.68
N ALA A 23 7.54 30.47 -8.51
CA ALA A 23 6.84 29.46 -9.33
C ALA A 23 6.42 28.23 -8.53
N GLN A 24 6.92 28.06 -7.31
CA GLN A 24 6.49 27.06 -6.34
C GLN A 24 5.45 27.60 -5.32
N GLN A 25 4.86 28.79 -5.62
CA GLN A 25 3.71 29.24 -4.86
C GLN A 25 2.54 28.30 -5.10
N ALA A 26 2.29 27.51 -4.06
CA ALA A 26 1.02 26.85 -3.73
C ALA A 26 -0.06 27.03 -4.80
N GLN A 27 -0.23 26.06 -5.67
CA GLN A 27 -1.55 25.78 -6.21
C GLN A 27 -2.42 25.51 -4.99
N THR A 28 -3.04 26.55 -4.44
CA THR A 28 -4.10 26.38 -3.45
C THR A 28 -5.08 25.40 -4.08
N ALA A 29 -5.19 24.23 -3.46
CA ALA A 29 -6.04 23.15 -3.93
C ALA A 29 -7.43 23.71 -4.21
N ARG A 30 -7.72 23.94 -5.46
CA ARG A 30 -9.05 24.38 -5.87
C ARG A 30 -9.94 23.16 -5.83
N ALA A 31 -10.94 23.18 -4.95
CA ALA A 31 -11.89 22.09 -4.88
C ALA A 31 -12.43 21.77 -6.28
N PRO A 32 -12.46 20.50 -6.71
CA PRO A 32 -13.06 20.11 -7.98
C PRO A 32 -14.49 20.61 -8.07
N LYS A 33 -14.96 20.94 -9.28
CA LYS A 33 -16.34 21.39 -9.49
C LYS A 33 -17.33 20.34 -8.97
N GLY A 34 -18.21 20.74 -8.04
CA GLY A 34 -19.19 19.85 -7.43
C GLY A 34 -18.69 19.09 -6.19
N ALA A 35 -17.47 19.36 -5.71
CA ALA A 35 -16.96 18.74 -4.49
C ALA A 35 -17.72 19.23 -3.26
N VAL A 36 -18.00 18.30 -2.34
CA VAL A 36 -18.56 18.58 -1.02
C VAL A 36 -17.41 18.81 -0.05
N SER A 37 -17.44 19.94 0.66
CA SER A 37 -16.45 20.28 1.68
C SER A 37 -16.92 19.87 3.07
N ASN A 38 -16.05 19.24 3.86
CA ASN A 38 -16.28 18.90 5.25
C ASN A 38 -15.09 19.31 6.12
N LYS A 39 -15.37 19.68 7.37
CA LYS A 39 -14.33 19.92 8.36
C LYS A 39 -13.83 18.59 8.95
N ALA A 40 -12.53 18.48 9.14
CA ALA A 40 -11.94 17.41 9.92
C ALA A 40 -12.11 17.69 11.41
N GLN A 41 -12.17 16.63 12.19
CA GLN A 41 -12.08 16.69 13.65
C GLN A 41 -10.62 16.89 14.07
N ALA A 42 -10.38 17.30 15.30
CA ALA A 42 -9.04 17.50 15.84
C ALA A 42 -8.81 16.62 17.06
N GLY A 43 -7.63 16.02 17.13
CA GLY A 43 -7.13 15.28 18.27
C GLY A 43 -5.73 15.73 18.65
N SER A 44 -5.20 15.20 19.75
CA SER A 44 -3.81 15.39 20.16
C SER A 44 -3.27 14.14 20.82
N ILE A 45 -1.96 13.93 20.70
CA ILE A 45 -1.24 12.84 21.34
C ILE A 45 0.03 13.38 22.00
N GLY A 46 0.41 12.83 23.14
CA GLY A 46 1.66 13.17 23.81
C GLY A 46 2.91 12.69 23.04
N PRO A 47 4.11 13.00 23.56
CA PRO A 47 5.35 12.50 22.98
C PRO A 47 5.37 10.99 22.85
N GLY A 48 6.00 10.49 21.79
CA GLY A 48 6.18 9.06 21.56
C GLY A 48 7.06 8.43 22.65
N ARG A 49 6.84 7.16 22.92
CA ARG A 49 7.68 6.37 23.82
C ARG A 49 8.86 5.78 23.03
N VAL A 50 10.07 6.03 23.47
CA VAL A 50 11.25 5.37 22.89
C VAL A 50 11.32 3.94 23.41
N VAL A 51 11.38 2.98 22.49
CA VAL A 51 11.54 1.54 22.74
C VAL A 51 12.86 1.12 22.12
N GLU A 52 13.80 0.69 22.95
CA GLU A 52 15.03 0.05 22.50
C GLU A 52 14.78 -1.46 22.45
N VAL A 53 15.05 -2.06 21.32
CA VAL A 53 14.97 -3.51 21.19
C VAL A 53 16.35 -4.09 21.42
N PRO A 54 16.51 -4.96 22.43
CA PRO A 54 17.80 -5.56 22.75
C PRO A 54 18.40 -6.30 21.55
N SER A 55 19.71 -6.21 21.36
CA SER A 55 20.42 -6.92 20.30
C SER A 55 20.30 -8.46 20.40
N SER A 56 19.94 -8.99 21.57
CA SER A 56 19.59 -10.40 21.77
C SER A 56 18.33 -10.83 21.02
N ASP A 57 17.43 -9.90 20.66
CA ASP A 57 16.20 -10.18 19.93
C ASP A 57 16.40 -10.16 18.39
N VAL A 58 17.64 -10.05 17.94
CA VAL A 58 18.03 -9.97 16.52
C VAL A 58 17.82 -11.30 15.76
N SER A 59 17.44 -12.36 16.44
CA SER A 59 17.12 -13.66 15.84
C SER A 59 15.85 -14.26 16.45
N TYR A 60 14.85 -13.41 16.66
CA TYR A 60 13.57 -13.86 17.20
C TYR A 60 12.97 -14.97 16.33
N VAL A 61 12.66 -16.08 16.97
CA VAL A 61 11.89 -17.18 16.40
C VAL A 61 10.71 -17.42 17.36
N PRO A 62 9.46 -17.24 16.90
CA PRO A 62 8.31 -17.45 17.76
C PRO A 62 8.28 -18.91 18.27
N THR A 63 7.93 -19.07 19.53
CA THR A 63 7.72 -20.40 20.12
C THR A 63 6.42 -21.01 19.59
N ALA A 64 6.28 -22.33 19.65
CA ALA A 64 5.03 -23.00 19.26
C ALA A 64 3.80 -22.49 20.04
N ALA A 65 3.99 -22.07 21.29
CA ALA A 65 2.91 -21.49 22.09
C ALA A 65 2.50 -20.09 21.61
N GLU A 66 3.46 -19.24 21.22
CA GLU A 66 3.22 -17.92 20.63
C GLU A 66 2.54 -18.06 19.28
N ILE A 67 3.00 -18.98 18.41
CA ILE A 67 2.35 -19.29 17.13
C ILE A 67 0.89 -19.69 17.37
N ALA A 68 0.62 -20.65 18.23
CA ALA A 68 -0.74 -21.09 18.51
C ALA A 68 -1.61 -20.02 19.16
N ALA A 69 -1.04 -19.11 19.94
CA ALA A 69 -1.75 -17.94 20.47
C ALA A 69 -2.11 -16.97 19.35
N HIS A 70 -1.15 -16.67 18.49
CA HIS A 70 -1.31 -15.76 17.36
C HIS A 70 -2.33 -16.28 16.33
N GLU A 71 -2.30 -17.56 15.99
CA GLU A 71 -3.31 -18.20 15.11
C GLU A 71 -4.73 -18.08 15.67
N ARG A 72 -4.91 -18.21 16.98
CA ARG A 72 -6.22 -17.99 17.61
C ARG A 72 -6.70 -16.56 17.47
N VAL A 73 -5.80 -15.59 17.60
CA VAL A 73 -6.09 -14.16 17.44
C VAL A 73 -6.48 -13.86 16.00
N LEU A 74 -5.71 -14.36 15.02
CA LEU A 74 -6.03 -14.21 13.59
C LEU A 74 -7.37 -14.86 13.22
N ALA A 75 -7.67 -16.02 13.77
CA ALA A 75 -8.95 -16.70 13.55
C ALA A 75 -10.13 -15.91 14.14
N ALA A 76 -9.97 -15.33 15.33
CA ALA A 76 -11.01 -14.48 15.93
C ALA A 76 -11.24 -13.20 15.11
N LYS A 77 -10.16 -12.55 14.66
CA LYS A 77 -10.24 -11.37 13.81
C LYS A 77 -10.92 -11.63 12.46
N SER A 78 -10.79 -12.83 11.89
CA SER A 78 -11.42 -13.19 10.61
C SER A 78 -12.95 -13.13 10.59
N MET A 79 -13.58 -12.86 11.73
CA MET A 79 -15.04 -12.64 11.85
C MET A 79 -15.48 -11.21 11.52
N HIS A 80 -14.55 -10.28 11.27
CA HIS A 80 -14.88 -8.92 10.84
C HIS A 80 -15.38 -8.95 9.39
N LEU A 81 -16.68 -8.74 9.22
CA LEU A 81 -17.34 -8.82 7.91
C LEU A 81 -17.53 -7.44 7.29
N ALA A 82 -17.25 -7.36 5.98
CA ALA A 82 -17.61 -6.21 5.18
C ALA A 82 -19.13 -6.01 5.13
N PRO A 83 -19.62 -4.77 4.94
CA PRO A 83 -21.03 -4.52 4.65
C PRO A 83 -21.49 -5.28 3.40
N PRO A 84 -22.77 -5.66 3.30
CA PRO A 84 -23.28 -6.40 2.16
C PRO A 84 -23.19 -5.60 0.85
N LEU A 85 -23.02 -6.34 -0.24
CA LEU A 85 -23.08 -5.78 -1.59
C LEU A 85 -24.52 -5.41 -1.95
N GLY A 86 -24.71 -4.22 -2.53
CA GLY A 86 -25.99 -3.79 -3.06
C GLY A 86 -26.38 -4.53 -4.35
N PRO A 87 -27.66 -4.51 -4.74
CA PRO A 87 -28.18 -5.24 -5.90
C PRO A 87 -27.53 -4.84 -7.24
N HIS A 88 -26.90 -3.69 -7.33
CA HIS A 88 -26.22 -3.20 -8.54
C HIS A 88 -24.79 -3.75 -8.73
N THR A 89 -24.27 -4.49 -7.76
CA THR A 89 -22.95 -5.13 -7.83
C THR A 89 -23.01 -6.58 -8.32
N THR A 90 -24.20 -7.14 -8.46
CA THR A 90 -24.38 -8.48 -9.03
C THR A 90 -24.21 -8.43 -10.53
N ALA A 91 -23.49 -9.40 -11.08
CA ALA A 91 -23.07 -9.55 -12.47
C ALA A 91 -24.16 -9.20 -13.50
N ALA A 92 -24.35 -7.94 -13.80
CA ALA A 92 -24.91 -7.52 -15.07
C ALA A 92 -23.80 -7.74 -16.11
N ASN A 93 -24.14 -8.34 -17.25
CA ASN A 93 -23.28 -8.61 -18.39
C ASN A 93 -22.25 -7.50 -18.63
N VAL A 94 -21.11 -7.57 -17.96
CA VAL A 94 -20.00 -6.66 -18.19
C VAL A 94 -19.38 -7.08 -19.50
N ALA A 95 -19.74 -6.39 -20.57
CA ALA A 95 -19.04 -6.53 -21.84
C ALA A 95 -17.57 -6.17 -21.60
N ALA A 96 -16.65 -6.99 -22.08
CA ALA A 96 -15.23 -6.75 -21.97
C ALA A 96 -14.86 -5.42 -22.67
N SER A 97 -14.84 -4.33 -21.90
CA SER A 97 -14.34 -3.05 -22.38
C SER A 97 -12.82 -3.02 -22.22
N GLY A 98 -12.09 -3.57 -23.19
CA GLY A 98 -10.63 -3.47 -23.24
C GLY A 98 -9.87 -4.45 -22.36
N GLY A 99 -10.49 -5.54 -21.89
CA GLY A 99 -9.84 -6.57 -21.06
C GLY A 99 -8.64 -7.20 -21.75
N ARG A 100 -7.54 -7.37 -21.03
CA ARG A 100 -6.28 -7.93 -21.53
C ARG A 100 -5.98 -9.26 -20.84
N PRO A 101 -5.95 -10.37 -21.60
CA PRO A 101 -5.60 -11.66 -21.03
C PRO A 101 -4.11 -11.72 -20.68
N LEU A 102 -3.80 -12.19 -19.48
CA LEU A 102 -2.44 -12.54 -19.09
C LEU A 102 -1.91 -13.69 -19.96
N ASP A 103 -2.77 -14.59 -20.44
CA ASP A 103 -2.38 -15.79 -21.19
C ASP A 103 -2.00 -15.53 -22.66
N ALA A 104 -2.54 -14.47 -23.28
CA ALA A 104 -2.54 -14.40 -24.75
C ALA A 104 -1.42 -13.55 -25.36
N SER A 105 -0.72 -12.74 -24.63
CA SER A 105 0.21 -11.78 -25.26
C SER A 105 1.37 -11.35 -24.40
N LEU A 106 1.51 -11.91 -23.26
CA LEU A 106 2.63 -11.61 -22.39
C LEU A 106 3.83 -12.49 -22.79
N GLN A 107 4.14 -12.44 -24.09
CA GLN A 107 5.49 -12.77 -24.52
C GLN A 107 6.43 -11.85 -23.71
N PRO A 108 7.51 -12.38 -23.14
CA PRO A 108 8.50 -11.52 -22.48
C PRO A 108 8.82 -10.40 -23.45
N ALA A 109 8.57 -9.17 -23.04
CA ALA A 109 8.79 -8.00 -23.87
C ALA A 109 10.23 -8.02 -24.36
N THR A 110 10.38 -8.04 -25.67
CA THR A 110 11.69 -8.11 -26.30
C THR A 110 12.61 -7.01 -25.77
N ALA A 111 13.81 -7.39 -25.39
CA ALA A 111 15.07 -6.64 -25.30
C ALA A 111 15.21 -5.38 -24.39
N SER A 112 14.18 -4.65 -24.01
CA SER A 112 14.25 -3.70 -22.89
C SER A 112 13.56 -4.26 -21.67
N ALA A 113 13.75 -5.52 -21.46
CA ALA A 113 12.99 -6.38 -20.59
C ALA A 113 12.89 -5.79 -19.18
N PHE A 114 11.69 -5.71 -18.72
CA PHE A 114 11.31 -5.72 -17.34
C PHE A 114 11.95 -6.95 -16.66
N THR A 115 12.71 -6.73 -15.60
CA THR A 115 13.63 -7.73 -15.04
C THR A 115 13.52 -7.75 -13.52
N ILE A 116 13.66 -8.94 -12.94
CA ILE A 116 13.89 -9.12 -11.51
C ILE A 116 15.38 -8.94 -11.25
N PHE A 117 15.76 -7.91 -10.51
CA PHE A 117 17.15 -7.64 -10.14
C PHE A 117 17.57 -8.45 -8.92
N LYS A 118 16.63 -8.70 -8.02
CA LYS A 118 16.83 -9.42 -6.79
C LYS A 118 15.59 -10.21 -6.43
N SER A 119 15.78 -11.47 -6.04
CA SER A 119 14.83 -12.27 -5.29
C SER A 119 15.59 -12.91 -4.15
N SER A 120 15.16 -12.66 -2.92
CA SER A 120 15.82 -13.15 -1.72
C SER A 120 14.79 -13.73 -0.77
N LEU A 121 14.91 -15.01 -0.47
CA LEU A 121 14.12 -15.65 0.57
C LEU A 121 14.43 -14.96 1.90
N ILE A 122 13.40 -14.42 2.54
CA ILE A 122 13.46 -13.99 3.93
C ILE A 122 13.42 -15.26 4.76
N ASN A 123 14.23 -15.34 5.81
CA ASN A 123 14.30 -16.53 6.66
C ASN A 123 12.89 -16.95 7.05
N SER A 124 12.62 -18.26 6.95
CA SER A 124 11.33 -18.82 7.30
C SER A 124 10.90 -18.35 8.69
N ILE A 125 9.87 -17.54 8.73
CA ILE A 125 9.45 -16.84 9.94
C ILE A 125 8.65 -17.78 10.81
N CYS A 126 7.93 -18.70 10.20
CA CYS A 126 7.04 -19.61 10.87
C CYS A 126 7.28 -21.04 10.40
N SER A 127 8.05 -21.80 11.16
CA SER A 127 8.18 -23.24 10.97
C SER A 127 7.00 -23.92 11.65
N GLY A 128 6.10 -24.51 10.85
CA GLY A 128 4.92 -25.22 11.36
C GLY A 128 3.64 -24.39 11.41
N CYS A 129 3.63 -23.15 10.91
CA CYS A 129 2.39 -22.48 10.57
C CYS A 129 1.68 -23.28 9.49
N GLY A 130 0.47 -23.69 9.75
CA GLY A 130 -0.33 -24.50 8.84
C GLY A 130 -0.66 -23.76 7.53
N GLU A 131 -1.30 -24.46 6.60
CA GLU A 131 -1.77 -23.91 5.33
C GLU A 131 -2.77 -22.75 5.48
N SER A 132 -3.28 -22.50 6.70
CA SER A 132 -4.17 -21.39 7.05
C SER A 132 -3.44 -20.08 7.37
N THR A 133 -2.12 -20.05 7.35
CA THR A 133 -1.35 -18.88 7.76
C THR A 133 -1.37 -17.79 6.71
N VAL A 134 -1.77 -16.61 7.14
CA VAL A 134 -1.80 -15.38 6.36
C VAL A 134 -0.51 -14.61 6.60
N ASN A 135 0.24 -14.22 5.57
CA ASN A 135 1.51 -13.51 5.76
C ASN A 135 1.37 -11.99 5.68
N GLU A 136 0.68 -11.47 4.69
CA GLU A 136 0.42 -10.03 4.48
C GLU A 136 1.68 -9.15 4.63
N PRO A 137 2.71 -9.41 3.84
CA PRO A 137 3.98 -8.72 4.02
C PRO A 137 4.00 -7.34 3.39
N SER A 138 4.78 -6.45 4.01
CA SER A 138 5.13 -5.13 3.50
C SER A 138 6.63 -4.90 3.64
N ALA A 139 7.25 -4.17 2.71
CA ALA A 139 8.67 -3.83 2.81
C ALA A 139 8.98 -2.43 2.31
N ALA A 140 9.92 -1.78 2.98
CA ALA A 140 10.50 -0.51 2.58
C ALA A 140 12.03 -0.54 2.67
N ASN A 141 12.71 0.31 1.90
CA ASN A 141 14.17 0.36 1.93
C ASN A 141 14.74 1.78 1.93
N SER A 142 15.96 1.88 2.46
CA SER A 142 16.85 3.03 2.33
C SER A 142 18.22 2.53 1.83
N GLY A 143 18.40 2.52 0.53
CA GLY A 143 19.56 1.87 -0.10
C GLY A 143 19.52 0.36 0.12
N LEU A 144 20.60 -0.20 0.69
CA LEU A 144 20.68 -1.62 1.03
C LEU A 144 20.04 -1.97 2.38
N ARG A 145 19.60 -0.98 3.15
CA ARG A 145 18.86 -1.23 4.39
C ARG A 145 17.40 -1.48 4.04
N VAL A 146 16.92 -2.64 4.40
CA VAL A 146 15.54 -3.06 4.13
C VAL A 146 14.89 -3.42 5.44
N VAL A 147 13.67 -2.95 5.65
CA VAL A 147 12.76 -3.41 6.69
C VAL A 147 11.60 -4.11 6.01
N GLU A 148 11.30 -5.30 6.44
CA GLU A 148 10.13 -6.07 6.08
C GLU A 148 9.30 -6.31 7.33
N THR A 149 8.00 -6.34 7.20
CA THR A 149 7.06 -6.68 8.26
C THR A 149 5.96 -7.58 7.71
N SER A 150 5.46 -8.46 8.56
CA SER A 150 4.38 -9.38 8.23
C SER A 150 3.52 -9.66 9.46
N ASN A 151 2.50 -10.49 9.32
CA ASN A 151 1.69 -10.95 10.47
C ASN A 151 2.47 -11.79 11.48
N TRP A 152 3.74 -12.08 11.24
CA TRP A 152 4.52 -12.99 12.09
C TRP A 152 5.74 -12.36 12.74
N ASN A 153 6.38 -11.40 12.07
CA ASN A 153 7.58 -10.77 12.58
C ASN A 153 7.89 -9.44 11.89
N ILE A 154 9.00 -8.85 12.30
CA ILE A 154 9.69 -7.78 11.59
C ILE A 154 11.06 -8.32 11.20
N ALA A 155 11.38 -8.32 9.90
CA ALA A 155 12.69 -8.70 9.40
C ALA A 155 13.44 -7.49 8.87
N TYR A 156 14.75 -7.49 8.97
CA TYR A 156 15.57 -6.45 8.38
C TYR A 156 16.86 -6.99 7.77
N SER A 157 17.36 -6.28 6.78
CA SER A 157 18.63 -6.56 6.13
C SER A 157 19.46 -5.29 6.00
N LEU A 158 20.79 -5.41 6.18
CA LEU A 158 21.74 -4.31 5.99
C LEU A 158 22.37 -4.31 4.59
N ASN A 159 22.15 -5.36 3.81
CA ASN A 159 22.78 -5.59 2.53
C ASN A 159 21.80 -5.91 1.40
N GLY A 160 20.55 -5.48 1.53
CA GLY A 160 19.49 -5.69 0.54
C GLY A 160 19.14 -7.16 0.33
N GLY A 161 19.33 -7.99 1.34
CA GLY A 161 19.13 -9.43 1.24
C GLY A 161 20.25 -10.17 0.51
N ALA A 162 21.47 -9.62 0.42
CA ALA A 162 22.64 -10.27 -0.16
C ALA A 162 23.58 -10.78 0.94
N GLY A 163 24.19 -11.96 0.74
CA GLY A 163 25.20 -12.51 1.68
C GLY A 163 24.59 -13.32 2.82
N THR A 164 25.41 -13.57 3.87
CA THR A 164 25.02 -14.39 5.04
C THR A 164 25.52 -13.73 6.32
N PRO A 165 24.70 -13.50 7.36
CA PRO A 165 23.25 -13.69 7.35
C PRO A 165 22.54 -12.66 6.46
N VAL A 166 21.52 -13.12 5.74
CA VAL A 166 20.78 -12.30 4.79
C VAL A 166 19.79 -11.39 5.51
N TRP A 167 19.12 -11.96 6.50
CA TRP A 167 18.05 -11.31 7.28
C TRP A 167 18.21 -11.55 8.76
N ALA A 168 17.80 -10.56 9.54
CA ALA A 168 17.66 -10.66 10.99
C ALA A 168 16.20 -10.38 11.36
N ASN A 169 15.66 -11.10 12.33
CA ASN A 169 14.28 -10.97 12.77
C ASN A 169 14.23 -10.24 14.10
N GLN A 170 13.21 -9.40 14.25
CA GLN A 170 12.92 -8.67 15.47
C GLN A 170 11.58 -9.10 16.02
N ASN A 171 11.50 -9.24 17.34
CA ASN A 171 10.26 -9.54 18.03
C ASN A 171 9.29 -8.34 17.96
N PRO A 172 8.14 -8.41 17.27
CA PRO A 172 7.18 -7.32 17.19
C PRO A 172 6.53 -7.02 18.55
N TYR A 173 6.40 -8.00 19.44
CA TYR A 173 5.85 -7.80 20.80
C TYR A 173 6.74 -6.92 21.68
N ALA A 174 8.05 -6.84 21.40
CA ALA A 174 8.93 -5.92 22.06
C ALA A 174 8.60 -4.45 21.72
N ILE A 175 8.06 -4.20 20.54
CA ILE A 175 7.60 -2.87 20.08
C ILE A 175 6.18 -2.61 20.56
N SER A 176 5.27 -3.54 20.30
CA SER A 176 3.87 -3.47 20.73
C SER A 176 3.42 -4.78 21.37
N PRO A 177 3.23 -4.80 22.69
CA PRO A 177 2.80 -6.02 23.40
C PRO A 177 1.42 -6.56 22.96
N GLY A 178 0.60 -5.72 22.32
CA GLY A 178 -0.70 -6.11 21.77
C GLY A 178 -0.66 -6.55 20.30
N TYR A 179 0.53 -6.63 19.72
CA TYR A 179 0.70 -6.96 18.30
C TYR A 179 -0.12 -8.18 17.87
N CYS A 180 -0.77 -8.02 16.73
CA CYS A 180 -1.53 -9.08 16.07
C CYS A 180 -1.06 -9.27 14.62
N CYS A 181 -1.25 -8.25 13.80
CA CYS A 181 -1.35 -8.48 12.35
C CYS A 181 -1.41 -7.15 11.58
N ASP A 182 -1.76 -7.21 10.28
CA ASP A 182 -2.03 -6.08 9.38
C ASP A 182 -0.94 -5.02 9.45
N THR A 183 0.28 -5.46 9.26
CA THR A 183 1.45 -4.59 9.37
C THR A 183 1.74 -3.89 8.06
N GLN A 184 2.28 -2.68 8.15
CA GLN A 184 2.78 -1.96 6.99
C GLN A 184 4.04 -1.18 7.33
N VAL A 185 4.98 -1.09 6.39
CA VAL A 185 6.17 -0.25 6.54
C VAL A 185 6.37 0.63 5.31
N VAL A 186 6.65 1.91 5.56
CA VAL A 186 7.05 2.87 4.53
C VAL A 186 8.33 3.59 4.93
N TYR A 187 9.05 4.13 3.95
CA TYR A 187 10.25 4.93 4.18
C TYR A 187 10.01 6.38 3.79
N ASP A 188 10.12 7.29 4.75
CA ASP A 188 10.15 8.74 4.50
C ASP A 188 11.57 9.17 4.13
N LYS A 189 11.79 9.35 2.83
CA LYS A 189 13.09 9.76 2.28
C LYS A 189 13.51 11.17 2.73
N ALA A 190 12.56 12.06 2.97
CA ALA A 190 12.86 13.45 3.35
C ALA A 190 13.41 13.54 4.78
N ARG A 191 12.96 12.66 5.67
CA ARG A 191 13.34 12.63 7.08
C ARG A 191 14.29 11.47 7.42
N ASP A 192 14.58 10.62 6.45
CA ASP A 192 15.43 9.41 6.59
C ASP A 192 14.97 8.51 7.74
N VAL A 193 13.68 8.20 7.77
CA VAL A 193 13.07 7.34 8.78
C VAL A 193 12.18 6.26 8.16
N PHE A 194 12.21 5.07 8.75
CA PHE A 194 11.19 4.05 8.52
C PHE A 194 9.99 4.31 9.44
N ILE A 195 8.81 4.13 8.92
CA ILE A 195 7.54 4.24 9.64
C ILE A 195 6.86 2.89 9.55
N LEU A 196 6.68 2.26 10.70
CA LEU A 196 6.10 0.93 10.86
C LEU A 196 4.74 1.06 11.54
N LEU A 197 3.72 0.48 10.94
CA LEU A 197 2.38 0.35 11.49
C LEU A 197 2.15 -1.09 11.93
N LEU A 198 1.61 -1.25 13.14
CA LEU A 198 1.23 -2.52 13.72
C LEU A 198 -0.23 -2.44 14.22
N LEU A 199 -1.04 -3.43 13.88
CA LEU A 199 -2.35 -3.60 14.51
C LEU A 199 -2.19 -4.37 15.81
N ASP A 200 -2.79 -3.85 16.87
CA ASP A 200 -2.87 -4.48 18.18
C ASP A 200 -4.29 -5.00 18.41
N TYR A 201 -4.42 -6.31 18.61
CA TYR A 201 -5.68 -6.96 18.88
C TYR A 201 -5.49 -8.09 19.90
N ALA A 202 -6.12 -7.95 21.05
CA ALA A 202 -6.07 -8.95 22.13
C ALA A 202 -7.42 -9.66 22.35
N GLY A 203 -8.35 -9.46 21.43
CA GLY A 203 -9.71 -10.00 21.48
C GLY A 203 -10.77 -8.91 21.51
N GLU A 204 -12.03 -9.31 21.30
CA GLU A 204 -13.17 -8.40 21.29
C GLU A 204 -13.29 -7.61 22.60
N GLY A 205 -13.40 -6.30 22.48
CA GLY A 205 -13.56 -5.39 23.61
C GLY A 205 -12.33 -5.21 24.50
N ALA A 206 -11.15 -5.70 24.08
CA ALA A 206 -9.94 -5.52 24.86
C ALA A 206 -9.46 -4.05 24.82
N SER A 207 -9.12 -3.48 25.98
CA SER A 207 -8.65 -2.09 26.09
C SER A 207 -7.26 -1.86 25.46
N THR A 208 -6.59 -2.92 25.06
CA THR A 208 -5.30 -2.88 24.35
C THR A 208 -5.43 -2.86 22.85
N ASN A 209 -6.65 -3.04 22.30
CA ASN A 209 -6.90 -2.93 20.86
C ASN A 209 -6.55 -1.54 20.34
N GLY A 210 -6.09 -1.46 19.10
CA GLY A 210 -5.74 -0.21 18.43
C GLY A 210 -4.57 -0.35 17.47
N LEU A 211 -3.90 0.77 17.20
CA LEU A 211 -2.79 0.87 16.26
C LEU A 211 -1.53 1.36 16.96
N THR A 212 -0.42 0.70 16.72
CA THR A 212 0.90 1.17 17.15
C THR A 212 1.67 1.68 15.93
N LEU A 213 1.97 2.96 15.92
CA LEU A 213 2.80 3.61 14.91
C LEU A 213 4.21 3.79 15.47
N SER A 214 5.21 3.26 14.78
CA SER A 214 6.60 3.22 15.25
C SER A 214 7.53 3.85 14.22
N ILE A 215 8.32 4.82 14.66
CA ILE A 215 9.24 5.59 13.83
C ILE A 215 10.67 5.17 14.19
N SER A 216 11.48 4.81 13.20
CA SER A 216 12.86 4.42 13.45
C SER A 216 13.69 5.56 14.03
N LYS A 217 14.56 5.25 14.98
CA LYS A 217 15.49 6.21 15.58
C LYS A 217 16.89 6.00 15.05
N GLY A 218 17.51 7.08 14.61
CA GLY A 218 18.86 7.03 14.04
C GLY A 218 18.94 6.24 12.74
N LEU A 219 20.12 5.68 12.45
CA LEU A 219 20.39 4.91 11.24
C LEU A 219 19.88 3.46 11.35
N PHE A 220 18.58 3.29 11.51
CA PHE A 220 17.96 1.97 11.51
C PHE A 220 17.65 1.45 10.09
N PRO A 221 17.77 0.17 9.79
CA PRO A 221 18.36 -0.86 10.66
C PRO A 221 19.87 -0.63 10.89
N SER A 222 20.33 -0.94 12.11
CA SER A 222 21.73 -0.79 12.51
C SER A 222 22.30 -2.10 13.05
N THR A 223 23.62 -2.17 13.20
CA THR A 223 24.29 -3.35 13.80
C THR A 223 24.15 -3.42 15.32
N THR A 224 23.72 -2.32 15.96
CA THR A 224 23.63 -2.21 17.42
C THR A 224 22.22 -2.45 17.96
N GLY A 225 21.28 -2.81 17.10
CA GLY A 225 19.87 -2.99 17.44
C GLY A 225 19.01 -1.77 17.07
N PRO A 226 17.74 -2.02 16.78
CA PRO A 226 16.78 -0.96 16.44
C PRO A 226 16.28 -0.26 17.70
N ALA A 227 16.09 1.05 17.58
CA ALA A 227 15.28 1.81 18.50
C ALA A 227 14.10 2.42 17.75
N TRP A 228 12.92 2.38 18.35
CA TRP A 228 11.69 2.89 17.80
C TRP A 228 11.09 3.98 18.71
N CYS A 229 10.54 5.01 18.11
CA CYS A 229 9.64 5.93 18.77
C CYS A 229 8.21 5.50 18.49
N THR A 230 7.47 5.08 19.51
CA THR A 230 6.15 4.47 19.33
C THR A 230 5.04 5.38 19.83
N TYR A 231 3.95 5.44 19.08
CA TYR A 231 2.69 6.09 19.44
C TYR A 231 1.58 5.05 19.42
N LYS A 232 0.77 5.00 20.46
CA LYS A 232 -0.38 4.09 20.52
C LYS A 232 -1.66 4.88 20.31
N PHE A 233 -2.49 4.44 19.37
CA PHE A 233 -3.81 4.97 19.10
C PHE A 233 -4.86 3.90 19.39
N THR A 234 -5.94 4.28 20.03
CA THR A 234 -7.15 3.47 20.23
C THR A 234 -8.31 4.13 19.49
N GLY A 235 -9.44 3.47 19.34
CA GLY A 235 -10.65 4.08 18.78
C GLY A 235 -11.02 5.39 19.47
N GLY A 236 -10.82 5.47 20.79
CA GLY A 236 -11.08 6.70 21.57
C GLY A 236 -10.26 7.93 21.14
N ASN A 237 -9.09 7.76 20.54
CA ASN A 237 -8.31 8.85 19.96
C ASN A 237 -8.97 9.47 18.72
N PHE A 238 -9.90 8.74 18.09
CA PHE A 238 -10.58 9.11 16.86
C PHE A 238 -12.09 9.29 17.04
N GLY A 239 -12.54 9.39 18.31
CA GLY A 239 -13.95 9.58 18.63
C GLY A 239 -14.81 8.31 18.54
N GLU A 240 -14.19 7.15 18.36
CA GLU A 240 -14.80 5.83 18.37
C GLU A 240 -14.72 5.20 19.78
N GLY A 241 -15.18 3.98 19.96
CA GLY A 241 -15.05 3.28 21.24
C GLY A 241 -13.58 2.96 21.57
N SER A 242 -13.19 3.15 22.83
CA SER A 242 -11.79 2.91 23.24
C SER A 242 -11.37 1.43 23.22
N THR A 243 -12.34 0.53 23.05
CA THR A 243 -12.16 -0.93 22.98
C THR A 243 -12.45 -1.48 21.59
N ASP A 244 -12.76 -0.61 20.62
CA ASP A 244 -13.06 -1.02 19.25
C ASP A 244 -11.81 -1.54 18.56
N THR A 245 -12.00 -2.44 17.61
CA THR A 245 -10.93 -2.91 16.76
C THR A 245 -10.79 -1.98 15.55
N LEU A 246 -9.59 -1.43 15.38
CA LEU A 246 -9.24 -0.59 14.24
C LEU A 246 -8.58 -1.45 13.15
N ASP A 247 -9.40 -2.17 12.40
CA ASP A 247 -8.98 -3.22 11.48
C ASP A 247 -8.53 -2.69 10.10
N PHE A 248 -7.77 -3.49 9.36
CA PHE A 248 -7.29 -3.16 8.02
C PHE A 248 -6.62 -1.77 7.92
N PRO A 249 -5.65 -1.45 8.80
CA PRO A 249 -5.02 -0.15 8.76
C PRO A 249 -4.05 -0.03 7.58
N LYS A 250 -3.95 1.18 7.02
CA LYS A 250 -2.99 1.51 5.95
C LYS A 250 -2.36 2.87 6.20
N ILE A 251 -1.12 3.04 5.73
CA ILE A 251 -0.40 4.31 5.77
C ILE A 251 0.08 4.75 4.40
N ALA A 252 0.11 6.06 4.17
CA ALA A 252 0.72 6.69 3.00
C ALA A 252 1.21 8.10 3.35
N LEU A 253 2.07 8.66 2.51
CA LEU A 253 2.76 9.91 2.76
C LEU A 253 2.31 11.02 1.80
N SER A 254 2.17 12.25 2.32
CA SER A 254 2.30 13.49 1.54
C SER A 254 3.66 14.13 1.80
N ASN A 255 3.83 15.41 1.44
CA ASN A 255 5.05 16.16 1.76
C ASN A 255 5.32 16.26 3.26
N ASN A 256 4.29 16.54 4.04
CA ASN A 256 4.42 16.94 5.43
C ASN A 256 3.64 16.05 6.38
N GLU A 257 2.78 15.17 5.86
CA GLU A 257 1.83 14.43 6.65
C GLU A 257 1.89 12.93 6.36
N LEU A 258 1.73 12.13 7.39
CA LEU A 258 1.38 10.72 7.31
C LEU A 258 -0.14 10.60 7.36
N PHE A 259 -0.71 9.86 6.44
CA PHE A 259 -2.11 9.47 6.45
C PHE A 259 -2.23 8.03 6.93
N LEU A 260 -3.13 7.82 7.89
CA LEU A 260 -3.40 6.55 8.54
C LEU A 260 -4.89 6.24 8.44
N THR A 261 -5.26 5.08 7.93
CA THR A 261 -6.67 4.63 7.83
C THR A 261 -6.94 3.43 8.72
N TRP A 262 -8.22 3.18 8.96
CA TRP A 262 -8.74 1.99 9.64
C TRP A 262 -10.21 1.76 9.29
N ASN A 263 -10.68 0.53 9.49
CA ASN A 263 -12.09 0.19 9.61
C ASN A 263 -12.41 -0.02 11.10
N ASP A 264 -13.48 0.59 11.57
CA ASP A 264 -13.93 0.50 12.95
C ASP A 264 -14.92 -0.63 13.16
N TYR A 265 -14.62 -1.50 14.12
CA TYR A 265 -15.46 -2.62 14.54
C TYR A 265 -15.67 -2.58 16.05
N PRO A 266 -16.83 -2.07 16.51
CA PRO A 266 -17.21 -2.15 17.91
C PRO A 266 -17.33 -3.61 18.38
N PRO A 267 -17.07 -3.91 19.66
CA PRO A 267 -17.11 -5.26 20.17
C PRO A 267 -18.42 -5.97 19.87
N ASN A 268 -18.32 -7.19 19.34
CA ASN A 268 -19.46 -8.04 18.94
C ASN A 268 -20.42 -7.38 17.93
N SER A 269 -19.92 -6.44 17.14
CA SER A 269 -20.68 -5.75 16.10
C SER A 269 -20.00 -5.93 14.74
N GLY A 270 -20.74 -5.66 13.67
CA GLY A 270 -20.18 -5.53 12.33
C GLY A 270 -19.44 -4.19 12.15
N TRP A 271 -18.97 -3.95 10.94
CA TRP A 271 -18.38 -2.67 10.57
C TRP A 271 -19.28 -1.48 10.92
N ALA A 272 -18.72 -0.48 11.58
CA ALA A 272 -19.42 0.74 12.00
C ALA A 272 -19.02 1.97 11.18
N ALA A 273 -17.73 2.13 10.90
CA ALA A 273 -17.19 3.27 10.16
C ALA A 273 -15.85 2.93 9.50
N SER A 274 -15.43 3.77 8.56
CA SER A 274 -14.03 3.85 8.12
C SER A 274 -13.46 5.19 8.52
N GLY A 275 -12.22 5.19 9.02
CA GLY A 275 -11.53 6.35 9.52
C GLY A 275 -10.26 6.69 8.77
N LEU A 276 -9.86 7.95 8.85
CA LEU A 276 -8.59 8.47 8.35
C LEU A 276 -8.08 9.55 9.29
N ALA A 277 -6.81 9.46 9.66
CA ALA A 277 -6.08 10.49 10.39
C ALA A 277 -4.93 11.05 9.55
N ARG A 278 -4.61 12.31 9.78
CA ARG A 278 -3.50 13.06 9.18
C ARG A 278 -2.57 13.52 10.30
N LEU A 279 -1.34 13.01 10.29
CA LEU A 279 -0.35 13.13 11.36
C LEU A 279 0.91 13.84 10.85
N PRO A 280 1.44 14.87 11.56
CA PRO A 280 2.58 15.66 11.10
C PRO A 280 3.89 14.86 11.14
N LEU A 281 4.52 14.66 9.99
CA LEU A 281 5.74 13.85 9.84
C LEU A 281 6.94 14.40 10.62
N ASP A 282 7.10 15.73 10.72
CA ASP A 282 8.21 16.33 11.49
C ASP A 282 8.12 16.01 12.99
N ALA A 283 6.91 16.02 13.54
CA ALA A 283 6.70 15.67 14.93
C ALA A 283 6.90 14.16 15.17
N LEU A 284 6.43 13.33 14.26
CA LEU A 284 6.66 11.88 14.29
C LEU A 284 8.16 11.56 14.27
N ALA A 285 8.92 12.13 13.33
CA ALA A 285 10.36 11.91 13.18
C ALA A 285 11.15 12.38 14.41
N SER A 286 10.71 13.46 15.07
CA SER A 286 11.34 13.98 16.29
C SER A 286 10.88 13.31 17.59
N CYS A 287 9.90 12.39 17.54
CA CYS A 287 9.30 11.74 18.69
C CYS A 287 8.56 12.72 19.62
N ALA A 288 8.06 13.82 19.07
CA ALA A 288 7.35 14.86 19.83
C ALA A 288 5.85 14.53 19.99
N GLY A 289 5.19 15.19 20.94
CA GLY A 289 3.72 15.23 20.98
C GLY A 289 3.20 16.20 19.92
N PHE A 290 2.00 15.93 19.39
CA PHE A 290 1.39 16.73 18.32
C PHE A 290 -0.13 16.71 18.33
N GLY A 291 -0.71 17.75 17.69
CA GLY A 291 -2.10 17.75 17.27
C GLY A 291 -2.25 17.13 15.88
N TYR A 292 -3.37 16.51 15.62
CA TYR A 292 -3.67 15.88 14.34
C TYR A 292 -5.13 16.11 13.93
N GLY A 293 -5.40 15.96 12.63
CA GLY A 293 -6.76 15.97 12.09
C GLY A 293 -7.25 14.55 11.82
N TYR A 294 -8.54 14.28 11.98
CA TYR A 294 -9.12 13.00 11.61
C TYR A 294 -10.57 13.13 11.12
N LEU A 295 -11.06 12.09 10.50
CA LEU A 295 -12.45 11.92 10.10
C LEU A 295 -12.86 10.46 10.24
N THR A 296 -14.15 10.24 10.53
CA THR A 296 -14.79 8.92 10.50
C THR A 296 -16.07 9.01 9.69
N ARG A 297 -16.40 7.96 8.95
CA ARG A 297 -17.53 7.94 8.03
C ARG A 297 -18.17 6.56 7.98
N ASN A 298 -19.47 6.53 8.15
CA ASN A 298 -20.31 5.33 8.09
C ASN A 298 -21.07 5.16 6.76
N THR A 299 -20.71 5.94 5.75
CA THR A 299 -21.28 5.91 4.40
C THR A 299 -20.27 5.48 3.34
N GLU A 300 -19.05 5.19 3.74
CA GLU A 300 -17.95 4.69 2.90
C GLU A 300 -17.25 3.51 3.57
N PHE A 301 -17.14 2.40 2.87
CA PHE A 301 -16.44 1.20 3.35
C PHE A 301 -15.00 1.20 2.85
N THR A 302 -14.06 1.11 3.77
CA THR A 302 -12.61 1.07 3.58
C THR A 302 -12.05 2.24 2.76
N PHE A 303 -11.07 2.91 3.31
CA PHE A 303 -10.32 3.97 2.63
C PHE A 303 -9.03 3.42 2.04
N ALA A 304 -8.90 3.48 0.71
CA ALA A 304 -7.68 3.13 -0.01
C ALA A 304 -6.86 4.39 -0.29
N LEU A 305 -5.65 4.44 0.25
CA LEU A 305 -4.77 5.61 0.21
C LEU A 305 -3.96 5.66 -1.08
N ALA A 306 -3.84 6.86 -1.67
CA ALA A 306 -3.02 7.05 -2.86
C ALA A 306 -1.52 7.01 -2.52
N GLN A 307 -0.80 6.09 -3.13
CA GLN A 307 0.66 6.11 -3.16
C GLN A 307 1.12 7.15 -4.17
N GLN A 308 1.96 8.09 -3.73
CA GLN A 308 2.39 9.25 -4.50
C GLN A 308 3.91 9.20 -4.75
N PRO A 309 4.38 9.33 -6.01
CA PRO A 309 5.81 9.14 -6.34
C PRO A 309 6.70 10.29 -5.86
N SER A 310 6.16 11.47 -5.86
CA SER A 310 6.72 12.67 -5.26
C SER A 310 5.74 13.19 -4.24
N ALA A 311 6.26 13.70 -3.17
CA ALA A 311 5.44 14.30 -2.16
C ALA A 311 4.60 15.41 -2.77
N HIS A 312 3.31 15.39 -2.49
CA HIS A 312 2.33 16.40 -2.90
C HIS A 312 1.76 17.07 -1.66
N ASP A 313 1.42 18.36 -1.78
CA ASP A 313 0.72 19.09 -0.71
C ASP A 313 -0.77 18.73 -0.62
N ASN A 314 -1.26 17.91 -1.56
CA ASN A 314 -2.61 17.37 -1.57
C ASN A 314 -2.55 15.87 -1.50
N PHE A 315 -3.27 15.30 -0.56
CA PHE A 315 -3.41 13.88 -0.43
C PHE A 315 -4.77 13.41 -0.98
N TYR A 316 -4.77 12.24 -1.62
CA TYR A 316 -5.97 11.64 -2.20
C TYR A 316 -6.18 10.24 -1.65
N TRP A 317 -7.46 9.86 -1.54
CA TRP A 317 -7.87 8.49 -1.23
C TRP A 317 -9.23 8.21 -1.87
N VAL A 318 -9.56 6.95 -1.96
CA VAL A 318 -10.84 6.52 -2.51
C VAL A 318 -11.56 5.58 -1.56
N SER A 319 -12.85 5.42 -1.77
CA SER A 319 -13.67 4.48 -1.02
C SER A 319 -14.88 4.04 -1.82
N ASN A 320 -15.43 2.90 -1.46
CA ASN A 320 -16.77 2.50 -1.86
C ASN A 320 -17.80 3.44 -1.25
N TRP A 321 -18.79 3.81 -2.04
CA TRP A 321 -19.96 4.50 -1.53
C TRP A 321 -21.04 3.51 -1.12
N MET A 322 -21.61 3.71 0.04
CA MET A 322 -22.71 2.92 0.57
C MET A 322 -24.03 3.67 0.42
N THR A 323 -25.06 2.93 0.04
CA THR A 323 -26.45 3.42 0.01
C THR A 323 -27.29 2.42 0.78
N ASP A 324 -28.07 2.93 1.75
CA ASP A 324 -28.96 2.08 2.59
C ASP A 324 -28.22 0.90 3.26
N GLY A 325 -27.00 1.15 3.75
CA GLY A 325 -26.17 0.14 4.42
C GLY A 325 -25.54 -0.91 3.50
N THR A 326 -25.62 -0.72 2.17
CA THR A 326 -25.04 -1.62 1.17
C THR A 326 -24.02 -0.92 0.29
N ILE A 327 -22.98 -1.64 -0.14
CA ILE A 327 -21.95 -1.12 -1.04
C ILE A 327 -22.51 -0.99 -2.45
N ASN A 328 -22.30 0.18 -3.06
CA ASN A 328 -22.70 0.49 -4.43
C ASN A 328 -21.48 0.42 -5.36
N GLY A 329 -21.37 -0.66 -6.13
CA GLY A 329 -20.24 -0.91 -7.05
C GLY A 329 -20.25 -0.08 -8.35
N GLN A 330 -21.18 0.85 -8.53
CA GLN A 330 -21.24 1.72 -9.72
C GLN A 330 -20.72 3.14 -9.46
N ASN A 331 -20.40 3.45 -8.20
CA ASN A 331 -19.92 4.76 -7.81
C ASN A 331 -18.75 4.64 -6.85
N MET A 332 -17.75 5.46 -7.08
CA MET A 332 -16.58 5.63 -6.23
C MET A 332 -16.64 7.00 -5.56
N ARG A 333 -16.29 7.05 -4.29
CA ARG A 333 -15.98 8.28 -3.59
C ARG A 333 -14.49 8.57 -3.73
N ILE A 334 -14.16 9.76 -4.25
CA ILE A 334 -12.77 10.22 -4.35
C ILE A 334 -12.64 11.44 -3.44
N PHE A 335 -11.69 11.37 -2.55
CA PHE A 335 -11.42 12.36 -1.51
C PHE A 335 -10.10 13.08 -1.76
N GLN A 336 -10.02 14.31 -1.25
CA GLN A 336 -8.82 15.14 -1.29
C GLN A 336 -8.69 15.91 0.03
N TRP A 337 -7.48 15.95 0.57
CA TRP A 337 -7.12 16.75 1.75
C TRP A 337 -5.77 17.43 1.54
N ALA A 338 -5.75 18.77 1.59
CA ALA A 338 -4.50 19.52 1.52
C ALA A 338 -3.79 19.53 2.87
N ASP A 339 -2.46 19.44 2.87
CA ASP A 339 -1.63 19.39 4.08
C ASP A 339 -1.89 20.56 5.04
N ASN A 340 -2.17 21.74 4.50
CA ASN A 340 -2.41 22.97 5.27
C ASN A 340 -3.90 23.27 5.52
N SER A 341 -4.81 22.35 5.23
CA SER A 341 -6.26 22.57 5.34
C SER A 341 -6.86 21.88 6.56
N GLY A 342 -7.73 22.56 7.30
CA GLY A 342 -8.61 21.95 8.31
C GLY A 342 -9.85 21.27 7.72
N SER A 343 -10.00 21.26 6.38
CA SER A 343 -11.14 20.67 5.68
C SER A 343 -10.68 19.75 4.56
N TYR A 344 -11.43 18.69 4.31
CA TYR A 344 -11.28 17.78 3.19
C TYR A 344 -12.45 17.91 2.23
N PHE A 345 -12.26 17.45 1.00
CA PHE A 345 -13.27 17.46 -0.05
C PHE A 345 -13.51 16.04 -0.56
N PHE A 346 -14.70 15.78 -1.10
CA PHE A 346 -14.97 14.55 -1.83
C PHE A 346 -15.95 14.74 -2.98
N ASN A 347 -15.82 13.89 -4.00
CA ASN A 347 -16.75 13.74 -5.10
C ASN A 347 -17.26 12.30 -5.19
N THR A 348 -18.48 12.13 -5.65
CA THR A 348 -19.01 10.84 -6.08
C THR A 348 -18.91 10.76 -7.59
N VAL A 349 -18.25 9.74 -8.09
CA VAL A 349 -17.99 9.56 -9.53
C VAL A 349 -18.53 8.22 -9.98
N GLY A 350 -19.35 8.21 -11.03
CA GLY A 350 -19.82 6.99 -11.67
C GLY A 350 -18.68 6.29 -12.40
N ILE A 351 -18.61 4.97 -12.28
CA ILE A 351 -17.61 4.11 -12.93
C ILE A 351 -18.31 3.03 -13.77
N ASN A 352 -17.58 2.41 -14.68
CA ASN A 352 -18.09 1.24 -15.38
C ASN A 352 -18.35 0.12 -14.36
N PRO A 353 -19.53 -0.52 -14.39
CA PRO A 353 -19.88 -1.53 -13.42
C PRO A 353 -19.00 -2.79 -13.58
N TYR A 354 -18.62 -3.36 -12.46
CA TYR A 354 -18.01 -4.69 -12.34
C TYR A 354 -18.49 -5.34 -11.04
N THR A 355 -18.33 -6.64 -10.92
CA THR A 355 -18.58 -7.36 -9.66
C THR A 355 -17.29 -7.40 -8.85
N PHE A 356 -17.33 -7.08 -7.57
CA PHE A 356 -16.19 -7.32 -6.67
C PHE A 356 -15.85 -8.81 -6.62
N GLY A 357 -14.58 -9.16 -6.43
CA GLY A 357 -14.10 -10.53 -6.40
C GLY A 357 -14.78 -11.33 -5.30
N THR A 358 -15.51 -12.36 -5.70
CA THR A 358 -16.27 -13.24 -4.77
C THR A 358 -16.18 -14.70 -5.14
N ALA A 359 -15.54 -15.02 -6.29
CA ALA A 359 -15.38 -16.40 -6.71
C ALA A 359 -14.32 -17.11 -5.85
N ALA A 360 -14.55 -18.38 -5.59
CA ALA A 360 -13.51 -19.21 -4.98
C ALA A 360 -12.28 -19.30 -5.89
N CYS A 361 -11.11 -19.18 -5.31
CA CYS A 361 -9.84 -19.28 -5.98
C CYS A 361 -9.21 -20.65 -5.71
N GLY A 362 -9.65 -21.64 -6.45
CA GLY A 362 -9.12 -23.00 -6.30
C GLY A 362 -9.66 -23.77 -5.10
N SER A 363 -8.98 -24.88 -4.78
CA SER A 363 -9.27 -25.73 -3.64
C SER A 363 -7.97 -26.13 -2.95
N PRO A 364 -7.69 -25.61 -1.75
CA PRO A 364 -8.51 -24.71 -0.93
C PRO A 364 -8.71 -23.32 -1.54
N ASN A 365 -9.73 -22.60 -1.07
CA ASN A 365 -10.03 -21.23 -1.52
C ASN A 365 -9.06 -20.23 -0.89
N TRP A 366 -7.93 -20.02 -1.52
CA TRP A 366 -6.87 -19.14 -1.01
C TRP A 366 -7.22 -17.64 -1.05
N CYS A 367 -8.21 -17.22 -1.82
CA CYS A 367 -8.70 -15.83 -1.85
C CYS A 367 -10.00 -15.62 -1.05
N GLY A 368 -10.26 -16.46 -0.08
CA GLY A 368 -11.47 -16.40 0.74
C GLY A 368 -11.64 -15.15 1.60
N ARG A 369 -10.62 -14.27 1.64
CA ARG A 369 -10.65 -12.96 2.31
C ARG A 369 -10.91 -11.79 1.37
N LEU A 370 -11.21 -12.04 0.09
CA LEU A 370 -11.66 -10.98 -0.80
C LEU A 370 -12.95 -10.36 -0.30
N ASP A 371 -12.92 -9.07 -0.11
CA ASP A 371 -14.07 -8.26 0.23
C ASP A 371 -14.25 -7.11 -0.79
N PRO A 372 -15.39 -6.41 -0.80
CA PRO A 372 -15.69 -5.39 -1.78
C PRO A 372 -15.00 -4.06 -1.46
N ARG A 373 -13.67 -4.00 -1.50
CA ARG A 373 -12.86 -2.80 -1.28
C ARG A 373 -12.03 -2.44 -2.50
N TYR A 374 -11.61 -1.19 -2.58
CA TYR A 374 -10.51 -0.79 -3.44
C TYR A 374 -9.20 -1.15 -2.73
N GLU A 375 -8.28 -1.80 -3.44
CA GLU A 375 -7.09 -2.39 -2.82
C GLU A 375 -5.85 -1.51 -2.98
N SER A 376 -5.75 -0.79 -4.11
CA SER A 376 -4.59 0.05 -4.37
C SER A 376 -4.95 1.31 -5.14
N VAL A 377 -4.30 2.42 -4.79
CA VAL A 377 -4.48 3.73 -5.43
C VAL A 377 -3.11 4.34 -5.69
N VAL A 378 -2.90 4.84 -6.91
CA VAL A 378 -1.67 5.53 -7.29
C VAL A 378 -1.97 6.80 -8.08
N ILE A 379 -1.04 7.77 -8.04
CA ILE A 379 -1.10 8.97 -8.87
C ILE A 379 0.07 8.97 -9.84
N THR A 380 -0.24 8.94 -11.12
CA THR A 380 0.78 8.99 -12.19
C THR A 380 0.96 10.43 -12.68
N PRO A 381 2.18 10.84 -13.07
CA PRO A 381 2.40 12.16 -13.67
C PRO A 381 1.69 12.29 -15.02
N ALA A 382 1.37 13.52 -15.40
CA ALA A 382 0.65 13.86 -16.63
C ALA A 382 1.30 13.33 -17.92
N GLU A 383 2.63 13.29 -17.94
CA GLU A 383 3.40 12.93 -19.12
C GLU A 383 3.35 11.43 -19.45
N PHE A 384 3.07 10.62 -18.47
CA PHE A 384 3.19 9.18 -18.56
C PHE A 384 2.21 8.56 -19.58
N ARG A 385 0.99 9.05 -19.65
CA ARG A 385 -0.07 8.49 -20.52
C ARG A 385 -0.35 9.29 -21.79
N ALA A 386 0.32 10.42 -21.98
CA ALA A 386 0.14 11.26 -23.18
C ALA A 386 0.37 10.48 -24.50
N GLN A 387 1.17 9.42 -24.44
CA GLN A 387 1.54 8.61 -25.60
C GLN A 387 0.60 7.43 -25.86
N ALA A 388 -0.16 6.97 -24.86
CA ALA A 388 -0.91 5.73 -24.97
C ALA A 388 -2.20 5.84 -25.79
N ASN A 389 -3.02 6.91 -25.67
CA ASN A 389 -4.31 7.02 -26.37
C ASN A 389 -4.83 8.44 -26.57
N GLY A 390 -4.05 9.49 -26.42
CA GLY A 390 -4.55 10.89 -26.59
C GLY A 390 -5.54 11.37 -25.50
N ALA A 391 -6.30 10.47 -24.89
CA ALA A 391 -7.31 10.80 -23.88
C ALA A 391 -6.73 11.24 -22.52
N PHE A 392 -5.45 10.98 -22.29
CA PHE A 392 -4.73 11.23 -21.03
C PHE A 392 -3.71 12.36 -21.13
N ALA A 393 -3.60 13.01 -22.30
CA ALA A 393 -2.58 14.02 -22.54
C ALA A 393 -2.73 15.22 -21.59
N GLY A 394 -1.66 15.52 -20.88
CA GLY A 394 -1.56 16.74 -20.05
C GLY A 394 -2.18 16.64 -18.65
N ASP A 395 -2.74 15.50 -18.25
CA ASP A 395 -3.37 15.30 -16.94
C ASP A 395 -2.61 14.31 -16.08
N GLN A 396 -2.51 14.58 -14.77
CA GLN A 396 -2.19 13.55 -13.80
C GLN A 396 -3.36 12.58 -13.68
N ILE A 397 -3.06 11.29 -13.53
CA ILE A 397 -4.05 10.22 -13.47
C ILE A 397 -4.08 9.64 -12.08
N LEU A 398 -5.26 9.61 -11.47
CA LEU A 398 -5.56 8.77 -10.33
C LEU A 398 -5.97 7.39 -10.87
N GLU A 399 -5.20 6.38 -10.53
CA GLU A 399 -5.43 4.99 -10.91
C GLU A 399 -5.82 4.18 -9.69
N VAL A 400 -6.92 3.44 -9.79
CA VAL A 400 -7.49 2.68 -8.67
C VAL A 400 -7.64 1.23 -9.09
N ALA A 401 -6.93 0.33 -8.40
CA ALA A 401 -6.97 -1.10 -8.65
C ALA A 401 -7.81 -1.84 -7.60
N THR A 402 -8.53 -2.86 -8.06
CA THR A 402 -9.29 -3.77 -7.19
C THR A 402 -9.45 -5.14 -7.82
N THR A 403 -9.60 -6.16 -7.01
CA THR A 403 -10.00 -7.49 -7.47
C THR A 403 -11.46 -7.49 -7.84
N ALA A 404 -11.76 -7.95 -9.04
CA ALA A 404 -13.10 -8.11 -9.59
C ALA A 404 -13.34 -9.57 -9.99
N GLY A 405 -14.58 -9.95 -10.21
CA GLY A 405 -14.88 -11.27 -10.74
C GLY A 405 -16.27 -11.76 -10.39
N PRO A 406 -16.59 -12.99 -10.77
CA PRO A 406 -16.08 -13.64 -11.98
C PRO A 406 -16.73 -13.07 -13.25
N SER A 407 -16.13 -13.31 -14.43
CA SER A 407 -16.69 -12.89 -15.71
C SER A 407 -16.56 -13.99 -16.77
N SER A 408 -17.38 -13.91 -17.81
CA SER A 408 -17.30 -14.85 -18.94
C SER A 408 -15.98 -14.73 -19.70
N PHE A 409 -15.41 -13.55 -19.81
CA PHE A 409 -14.12 -13.35 -20.49
C PHE A 409 -12.92 -13.91 -19.70
N SER A 410 -13.03 -13.99 -18.36
CA SER A 410 -12.02 -14.59 -17.49
C SER A 410 -12.29 -16.08 -17.20
N ASN A 411 -13.22 -16.70 -17.93
CA ASN A 411 -13.63 -18.09 -17.74
C ASN A 411 -14.07 -18.41 -16.29
N GLY A 412 -14.73 -17.46 -15.63
CA GLY A 412 -15.20 -17.62 -14.26
C GLY A 412 -14.16 -17.36 -13.16
N ASN A 413 -12.94 -16.94 -13.53
CA ASN A 413 -11.90 -16.56 -12.58
C ASN A 413 -12.05 -15.10 -12.12
N ASN A 414 -11.56 -14.77 -10.92
CA ASN A 414 -11.36 -13.39 -10.53
C ASN A 414 -10.27 -12.72 -11.37
N TYR A 415 -10.38 -11.42 -11.55
CA TYR A 415 -9.47 -10.58 -12.33
C TYR A 415 -9.26 -9.23 -11.64
N VAL A 416 -8.33 -8.42 -12.12
CA VAL A 416 -8.07 -7.08 -11.56
C VAL A 416 -8.59 -6.02 -12.51
N VAL A 417 -9.29 -5.02 -11.97
CA VAL A 417 -9.75 -3.82 -12.68
C VAL A 417 -8.90 -2.64 -12.24
N PHE A 418 -8.44 -1.86 -13.21
CA PHE A 418 -7.77 -0.58 -13.04
C PHE A 418 -8.68 0.54 -13.54
N ASN A 419 -9.24 1.33 -12.65
CA ASN A 419 -10.07 2.48 -12.97
C ASN A 419 -9.21 3.74 -13.06
N TYR A 420 -9.46 4.59 -14.05
CA TYR A 420 -8.67 5.79 -14.35
C TYR A 420 -9.48 7.05 -14.24
N PHE A 421 -8.94 8.06 -13.55
CA PHE A 421 -9.56 9.37 -13.39
C PHE A 421 -8.54 10.47 -13.66
N LYS A 422 -8.99 11.56 -14.31
CA LYS A 422 -8.21 12.79 -14.40
C LYS A 422 -8.13 13.46 -13.03
N LEU A 423 -6.93 13.62 -12.46
CA LEU A 423 -6.77 14.11 -11.10
C LEU A 423 -7.32 15.53 -10.91
N ASN A 424 -7.14 16.42 -11.90
CA ASN A 424 -7.57 17.82 -11.83
C ASN A 424 -9.10 18.04 -11.82
N SER A 425 -9.86 17.12 -12.41
CA SER A 425 -11.32 17.21 -12.53
C SER A 425 -12.05 16.06 -11.85
N LEU A 426 -11.33 15.02 -11.44
CA LEU A 426 -11.84 13.72 -10.98
C LEU A 426 -12.80 13.05 -11.98
N ALA A 427 -12.71 13.43 -13.27
CA ALA A 427 -13.52 12.81 -14.31
C ALA A 427 -13.05 11.39 -14.58
N TYR A 428 -13.98 10.44 -14.59
CA TYR A 428 -13.73 9.06 -14.99
C TYR A 428 -13.36 8.98 -16.48
N ILE A 429 -12.29 8.24 -16.80
CA ILE A 429 -11.79 8.12 -18.18
C ILE A 429 -12.08 6.73 -18.76
N GLY A 430 -12.17 5.73 -17.90
CA GLY A 430 -12.34 4.34 -18.28
C GLY A 430 -11.62 3.38 -17.36
N ASN A 431 -11.57 2.12 -17.72
CA ASN A 431 -10.85 1.08 -17.01
C ASN A 431 -10.09 0.14 -17.95
N ASP A 432 -9.08 -0.53 -17.40
CA ASP A 432 -8.46 -1.72 -17.96
C ASP A 432 -8.79 -2.93 -17.08
N GLN A 433 -8.73 -4.12 -17.66
CA GLN A 433 -8.96 -5.39 -16.98
C GLN A 433 -7.77 -6.32 -17.22
N LEU A 434 -7.19 -6.82 -16.15
CA LEU A 434 -6.10 -7.78 -16.19
C LEU A 434 -6.63 -9.15 -15.76
N TYR A 435 -6.67 -10.12 -16.64
CA TYR A 435 -7.26 -11.43 -16.39
C TYR A 435 -6.46 -12.58 -16.99
N SER A 436 -6.71 -13.79 -16.51
CA SER A 436 -6.29 -15.05 -17.10
C SER A 436 -7.50 -15.96 -17.28
N THR A 437 -7.54 -16.71 -18.36
CA THR A 437 -8.58 -17.72 -18.59
C THR A 437 -8.33 -19.02 -17.83
N GLY A 438 -7.10 -19.22 -17.36
CA GLY A 438 -6.66 -20.41 -16.64
C GLY A 438 -6.38 -20.21 -15.15
N LEU A 439 -6.26 -18.97 -14.69
CA LEU A 439 -5.82 -18.66 -13.33
C LEU A 439 -6.62 -17.49 -12.74
N THR A 440 -6.84 -17.49 -11.45
CA THR A 440 -7.28 -16.30 -10.73
C THR A 440 -6.13 -15.32 -10.53
N VAL A 441 -6.42 -14.02 -10.67
CA VAL A 441 -5.53 -12.90 -10.32
C VAL A 441 -6.24 -12.03 -9.30
N ALA A 442 -5.57 -11.69 -8.20
CA ALA A 442 -6.17 -10.97 -7.09
C ALA A 442 -5.16 -10.14 -6.29
N TYR A 443 -5.67 -9.30 -5.41
CA TYR A 443 -4.92 -8.52 -4.42
C TYR A 443 -3.85 -7.62 -5.06
N PRO A 444 -4.21 -6.65 -5.91
CA PRO A 444 -3.25 -5.72 -6.48
C PRO A 444 -2.70 -4.76 -5.40
N GLY A 445 -1.38 -4.73 -5.25
CA GLY A 445 -0.66 -3.74 -4.45
C GLY A 445 0.28 -2.94 -5.34
N CYS A 446 -0.06 -1.69 -5.63
CA CYS A 446 0.62 -0.86 -6.63
C CYS A 446 1.36 0.32 -6.00
N ALA A 447 2.41 0.76 -6.68
CA ALA A 447 3.14 1.99 -6.38
C ALA A 447 3.54 2.70 -7.68
N VAL A 448 3.88 3.97 -7.56
CA VAL A 448 4.49 4.76 -8.65
C VAL A 448 5.91 5.13 -8.26
N ASN A 449 6.87 4.93 -9.16
CA ASN A 449 8.25 5.36 -8.95
C ASN A 449 8.48 6.81 -9.40
N GLU A 450 9.69 7.34 -9.15
CA GLU A 450 10.04 8.73 -9.51
C GLU A 450 10.03 9.00 -11.04
N LYS A 451 10.04 7.94 -11.87
CA LYS A 451 9.86 8.04 -13.33
C LYS A 451 8.41 8.07 -13.77
N GLY A 452 7.48 7.92 -12.82
CA GLY A 452 6.06 7.86 -13.07
C GLY A 452 5.54 6.50 -13.55
N TYR A 453 6.37 5.45 -13.57
CA TYR A 453 5.92 4.10 -13.91
C TYR A 453 5.08 3.52 -12.76
N VAL A 454 4.09 2.72 -13.10
CA VAL A 454 3.29 1.98 -12.14
C VAL A 454 3.78 0.55 -12.07
N GLY A 455 4.12 0.11 -10.88
CA GLY A 455 4.48 -1.26 -10.59
C GLY A 455 3.51 -1.87 -9.60
N CYS A 456 3.02 -3.08 -9.86
CA CYS A 456 2.14 -3.78 -8.94
C CYS A 456 2.63 -5.19 -8.66
N ALA A 457 2.42 -5.63 -7.42
CA ALA A 457 2.47 -7.03 -7.03
C ALA A 457 1.04 -7.59 -6.95
N LEU A 458 0.86 -8.85 -7.31
CA LEU A 458 -0.43 -9.53 -7.29
C LEU A 458 -0.26 -11.00 -6.89
N ALA A 459 -1.30 -11.56 -6.29
CA ALA A 459 -1.44 -12.99 -6.15
C ALA A 459 -2.01 -13.61 -7.43
N GLN A 460 -1.52 -14.78 -7.81
CA GLN A 460 -2.02 -15.54 -8.96
C GLN A 460 -1.98 -17.04 -8.68
N GLY A 461 -3.00 -17.76 -9.09
CA GLY A 461 -3.00 -19.21 -8.99
C GLY A 461 -4.37 -19.85 -9.15
N LEU A 462 -4.40 -21.17 -9.08
CA LEU A 462 -5.62 -21.98 -8.89
C LEU A 462 -5.58 -22.60 -7.49
N ASN A 463 -4.92 -23.75 -7.36
CA ASN A 463 -4.86 -24.51 -6.10
C ASN A 463 -3.63 -24.18 -5.26
N ALA A 464 -2.62 -23.56 -5.86
CA ALA A 464 -1.39 -23.16 -5.21
C ALA A 464 -1.06 -21.72 -5.62
N PRO A 465 -1.41 -20.73 -4.79
CA PRO A 465 -1.16 -19.33 -5.14
C PRO A 465 0.34 -19.04 -5.12
N GLY A 466 0.73 -18.17 -6.04
CA GLY A 466 2.07 -17.60 -6.14
C GLY A 466 1.98 -16.11 -6.40
N GLY A 467 3.12 -15.46 -6.54
CA GLY A 467 3.22 -14.02 -6.75
C GLY A 467 3.68 -13.65 -8.15
N ILE A 468 3.06 -12.65 -8.73
CA ILE A 468 3.51 -11.99 -9.95
C ILE A 468 3.74 -10.51 -9.71
N VAL A 469 4.58 -9.90 -10.52
CA VAL A 469 4.73 -8.45 -10.60
C VAL A 469 4.41 -7.98 -12.01
N ILE A 470 3.77 -6.83 -12.10
CA ILE A 470 3.41 -6.19 -13.36
C ILE A 470 3.97 -4.78 -13.41
N LEU A 471 4.29 -4.32 -14.61
CA LEU A 471 4.82 -2.98 -14.85
C LEU A 471 4.04 -2.29 -15.96
N GLN A 472 3.61 -1.06 -15.69
CA GLN A 472 3.05 -0.17 -16.68
C GLN A 472 3.96 1.03 -16.87
N ASP A 473 4.34 1.29 -18.13
CA ASP A 473 5.19 2.41 -18.49
C ASP A 473 4.89 2.90 -19.92
N ASN A 474 5.67 3.89 -20.36
CA ASN A 474 5.51 4.49 -21.69
C ASN A 474 6.30 3.78 -22.80
N PHE A 475 7.03 2.70 -22.50
CA PHE A 475 7.83 1.97 -23.50
C PHE A 475 7.01 1.05 -24.39
N ASN A 476 5.83 0.67 -23.95
CA ASN A 476 4.91 -0.14 -24.75
C ASN A 476 3.50 0.45 -24.75
N PRO A 477 3.22 1.44 -25.61
CA PRO A 477 1.92 2.13 -25.63
C PRO A 477 0.76 1.24 -26.11
N THR A 478 1.04 0.14 -26.81
CA THR A 478 0.01 -0.79 -27.31
C THR A 478 -0.29 -1.93 -26.33
N GLN A 479 0.63 -2.19 -25.42
CA GLN A 479 0.48 -3.16 -24.32
C GLN A 479 1.07 -2.54 -23.06
N PRO A 480 0.34 -1.67 -22.35
CA PRO A 480 0.88 -0.90 -21.24
C PRO A 480 1.35 -1.76 -20.07
N TRP A 481 0.85 -3.00 -19.95
CA TRP A 481 1.25 -3.90 -18.88
C TRP A 481 2.20 -4.98 -19.36
N GLY A 482 3.42 -5.01 -18.77
CA GLY A 482 4.29 -6.18 -18.78
C GLY A 482 4.11 -6.98 -17.49
N TYR A 483 4.36 -8.29 -17.50
CA TYR A 483 4.35 -9.08 -16.26
C TYR A 483 5.58 -9.98 -16.15
N ASN A 484 5.88 -10.37 -14.89
CA ASN A 484 6.89 -11.39 -14.63
C ASN A 484 6.44 -12.29 -13.48
N PHE A 485 6.59 -13.58 -13.65
CA PHE A 485 6.31 -14.56 -12.62
C PHE A 485 7.48 -14.59 -11.64
N VAL A 486 7.23 -14.46 -10.35
CA VAL A 486 8.30 -14.29 -9.38
C VAL A 486 8.36 -15.42 -8.37
N VAL A 487 7.22 -15.81 -7.83
CA VAL A 487 7.14 -16.86 -6.80
C VAL A 487 6.07 -17.85 -7.21
N GLY A 488 6.52 -19.08 -7.51
CA GLY A 488 5.62 -20.18 -7.84
C GLY A 488 4.92 -20.73 -6.60
N GLY A 489 3.63 -21.04 -6.74
CA GLY A 489 2.91 -21.81 -5.75
C GLY A 489 3.44 -23.24 -5.68
N ILE A 490 3.78 -23.72 -4.49
CA ILE A 490 4.33 -25.07 -4.26
C ILE A 490 3.29 -25.99 -3.61
N SER A 491 2.46 -25.42 -2.70
CA SER A 491 1.37 -26.13 -2.04
C SER A 491 0.14 -25.24 -1.89
N GLY A 492 -1.03 -25.83 -1.63
CA GLY A 492 -2.26 -25.09 -1.42
C GLY A 492 -2.24 -24.31 -0.12
N ALA A 493 -2.36 -22.98 -0.20
CA ALA A 493 -2.63 -22.13 0.95
C ALA A 493 -4.14 -21.98 1.15
N THR A 494 -4.60 -22.00 2.39
CA THR A 494 -6.03 -21.79 2.71
C THR A 494 -6.42 -20.32 2.73
N ALA A 495 -5.44 -19.40 2.85
CA ALA A 495 -5.64 -17.97 2.72
C ALA A 495 -4.37 -17.29 2.25
N TRP A 496 -4.49 -16.39 1.26
CA TRP A 496 -3.39 -15.50 0.85
C TRP A 496 -3.19 -14.38 1.87
N GLY A 497 -4.25 -13.79 2.34
CA GLY A 497 -4.29 -12.59 3.15
C GLY A 497 -5.29 -11.60 2.57
N ASP A 498 -5.20 -10.38 3.06
CA ASP A 498 -6.11 -9.31 2.66
C ASP A 498 -5.51 -8.38 1.60
N TYR A 499 -4.18 -8.43 1.37
CA TYR A 499 -3.49 -7.53 0.43
C TYR A 499 -2.11 -8.03 -0.01
N THR A 500 -1.56 -7.39 -1.02
CA THR A 500 -0.14 -7.30 -1.35
C THR A 500 0.31 -5.84 -1.30
N GLU A 501 1.61 -5.59 -1.25
CA GLU A 501 2.16 -4.24 -1.28
C GLU A 501 3.35 -4.11 -2.21
N THR A 502 3.46 -2.96 -2.86
CA THR A 502 4.62 -2.54 -3.64
C THR A 502 5.03 -1.15 -3.18
N ASN A 503 6.33 -0.92 -3.08
CA ASN A 503 6.90 0.38 -2.81
C ASN A 503 7.96 0.75 -3.88
N PRO A 504 8.17 2.03 -4.19
CA PRO A 504 9.33 2.44 -4.95
C PRO A 504 10.60 2.04 -4.20
N TRP A 505 11.61 1.57 -4.92
CA TRP A 505 12.90 1.29 -4.32
C TRP A 505 13.69 2.58 -4.12
N SER A 506 14.02 2.93 -2.89
CA SER A 506 14.72 4.17 -2.53
C SER A 506 16.22 3.91 -2.32
N PRO A 507 17.12 4.80 -2.77
CA PRO A 507 16.89 6.10 -3.41
C PRO A 507 16.88 6.05 -4.95
N GLY A 508 16.74 4.87 -5.55
CA GLY A 508 16.65 4.73 -7.00
C GLY A 508 15.35 5.34 -7.56
N SER A 509 15.39 5.80 -8.79
CA SER A 509 14.23 6.44 -9.43
C SER A 509 13.37 5.45 -10.25
N GLY A 510 13.91 4.28 -10.58
CA GLY A 510 13.29 3.32 -11.49
C GLY A 510 12.82 2.01 -10.89
N PRO A 511 13.58 1.37 -9.98
CA PRO A 511 13.17 0.09 -9.43
C PRO A 511 11.99 0.18 -8.47
N PHE A 512 11.30 -0.95 -8.35
CA PHE A 512 10.29 -1.22 -7.32
C PHE A 512 10.77 -2.32 -6.38
N GLN A 513 10.14 -2.40 -5.23
CA GLN A 513 10.31 -3.48 -4.28
C GLN A 513 8.96 -4.01 -3.78
N THR A 514 8.93 -5.28 -3.47
CA THR A 514 7.76 -5.93 -2.88
C THR A 514 8.20 -7.16 -2.07
N VAL A 515 7.31 -7.69 -1.27
CA VAL A 515 7.43 -9.05 -0.73
C VAL A 515 6.24 -9.87 -1.22
N LEU A 516 6.55 -11.00 -1.82
CA LEU A 516 5.57 -12.01 -2.21
C LEU A 516 5.93 -13.32 -1.52
N TRP A 517 4.97 -14.22 -1.37
CA TRP A 517 5.20 -15.45 -0.64
C TRP A 517 4.51 -16.66 -1.26
N ASN A 518 4.94 -17.83 -0.86
CA ASN A 518 4.27 -19.10 -1.13
C ASN A 518 4.29 -19.98 0.13
N VAL A 519 3.63 -21.11 0.04
CA VAL A 519 3.69 -22.14 1.06
C VAL A 519 4.43 -23.36 0.49
N ASN A 520 5.43 -23.84 1.23
CA ASN A 520 6.16 -25.06 0.92
C ASN A 520 6.01 -26.05 2.09
N GLY A 521 5.18 -27.06 1.91
CA GLY A 521 4.74 -27.93 3.00
C GLY A 521 3.89 -27.14 4.01
N SER A 522 4.39 -27.01 5.24
CA SER A 522 3.78 -26.19 6.31
C SER A 522 4.52 -24.88 6.55
N THR A 523 5.43 -24.48 5.66
CA THR A 523 6.30 -23.34 5.86
C THR A 523 5.95 -22.21 4.90
N VAL A 524 5.65 -21.04 5.44
CA VAL A 524 5.54 -19.80 4.66
C VAL A 524 6.93 -19.35 4.23
N GLN A 525 7.07 -19.02 2.96
CA GLN A 525 8.32 -18.59 2.34
C GLN A 525 8.14 -17.20 1.73
N PRO A 526 8.40 -16.12 2.46
CA PRO A 526 8.38 -14.76 1.91
C PRO A 526 9.67 -14.47 1.14
N TYR A 527 9.54 -13.78 0.01
CA TYR A 527 10.64 -13.37 -0.86
C TYR A 527 10.63 -11.86 -1.02
N TYR A 528 11.71 -11.21 -0.61
CA TYR A 528 11.97 -9.82 -0.96
C TYR A 528 12.45 -9.71 -2.40
N ILE A 529 11.79 -8.89 -3.17
CA ILE A 529 11.95 -8.79 -4.62
C ILE A 529 12.22 -7.34 -4.99
N VAL A 530 13.26 -7.11 -5.81
CA VAL A 530 13.54 -5.81 -6.45
C VAL A 530 13.49 -6.00 -7.96
N TRP A 531 12.75 -5.14 -8.64
CA TRP A 531 12.44 -5.30 -10.05
C TRP A 531 12.21 -3.96 -10.76
N GLY A 532 12.25 -3.97 -12.09
CA GLY A 532 12.08 -2.78 -12.93
C GLY A 532 12.54 -2.99 -14.34
N ARG A 533 12.73 -1.93 -15.12
CA ARG A 533 13.28 -2.01 -16.48
C ARG A 533 14.77 -2.34 -16.43
N GLY A 534 15.27 -3.02 -17.48
CA GLY A 534 16.68 -3.39 -17.57
C GLY A 534 17.65 -2.20 -17.42
N ASN A 535 17.25 -1.01 -17.85
CA ASN A 535 18.02 0.23 -17.63
C ASN A 535 18.10 0.65 -16.15
N ASP A 536 17.14 0.25 -15.35
CA ASP A 536 17.09 0.55 -13.90
C ASP A 536 18.05 -0.35 -13.12
N ALA A 537 18.52 -1.45 -13.73
CA ALA A 537 19.52 -2.32 -13.14
C ALA A 537 20.84 -1.59 -12.82
N LYS A 538 21.18 -0.55 -13.58
CA LYS A 538 22.37 0.28 -13.32
C LYS A 538 22.21 1.09 -12.03
N ASP A 539 21.02 1.61 -11.78
CA ASP A 539 20.70 2.34 -10.56
C ASP A 539 20.79 1.38 -9.36
N TYR A 540 20.21 0.21 -9.47
CA TYR A 540 20.30 -0.84 -8.44
C TYR A 540 21.75 -1.31 -8.22
N ALA A 541 22.51 -1.58 -9.29
CA ALA A 541 23.91 -2.04 -9.19
C ALA A 541 24.84 -1.00 -8.56
N ARG A 542 24.62 0.29 -8.85
CA ARG A 542 25.41 1.40 -8.28
C ARG A 542 25.30 1.46 -6.76
N TRP A 543 24.16 1.08 -6.21
CA TRP A 543 23.95 1.04 -4.75
C TRP A 543 24.49 -0.24 -4.12
N LYS A 544 24.50 -1.34 -4.85
CA LYS A 544 25.07 -2.62 -4.39
C LYS A 544 26.60 -2.55 -4.24
N SER A 545 27.28 -1.63 -4.93
CA SER A 545 28.74 -1.47 -4.90
C SER A 545 29.25 -0.44 -3.88
N LYS A 546 28.35 0.26 -3.19
CA LYS A 546 28.66 1.20 -2.09
C LYS A 546 28.48 0.54 -0.75
#